data_cf9af1189bd45a3fc2e0baafc88ddb38
#
_entry.id   cf9af1189bd45a3fc2e0baafc88ddb38
#
_cell.length_a   1.000
_cell.length_b   1.000
_cell.length_c   1.000
_cell.angle_alpha   90.00
_cell.angle_beta   90.00
_cell.angle_gamma   90.00
#
_symmetry.space_group_name_H-M   'P 1'
#
loop_
_entity.id
_entity.type
_entity.pdbx_description
1 polymer ?
#
loop_
_entity_poly.entity_id
_entity_poly.type
_entity_poly.pdbx_seq_one_letter_code
_entity_poly.pdbx_strand_id
1 'polypeptide(L)'
;ALWDLLGKTNKISVMQMLGGAVHNSLPCYASLPPLRNTNLIINETKRAIKSGFNAVKLHEVEIKYVSILRKEFGESLKIMVDVNGHYNLIEALKAGKEMAKYNITWFEEPVRPMRDHDAIKEIGIKTKIPIAAGENEYSINDFKKLLDNNTVTYLQPEITKIGGITAAKRITGLTELYNVALCPHNFSIGPSLYASIQWAFASPMSRWIEIPWVPKNFNFNFYNSLPEIHNGKINVPNGHGLGLK
;
A
#
# COMPACT_ATOMS: atom_id res chain seq x y z
N ALA A 1 -3.17 19.29 -7.18
CA ALA A 1 -3.72 20.65 -7.02
C ALA A 1 -4.82 20.96 -8.05
N LEU A 2 -4.54 20.92 -9.38
CA LEU A 2 -5.54 21.28 -10.42
C LEU A 2 -6.78 20.39 -10.39
N TRP A 3 -6.64 19.09 -10.23
CA TRP A 3 -7.77 18.16 -10.06
C TRP A 3 -8.63 18.49 -8.84
N ASP A 4 -8.00 18.85 -7.71
CA ASP A 4 -8.71 19.25 -6.49
C ASP A 4 -9.46 20.58 -6.68
N LEU A 5 -8.79 21.57 -7.27
CA LEU A 5 -9.39 22.85 -7.59
C LEU A 5 -10.61 22.68 -8.50
N LEU A 6 -10.45 21.94 -9.60
CA LEU A 6 -11.54 21.68 -10.56
C LEU A 6 -12.71 20.95 -9.89
N GLY A 7 -12.43 19.96 -9.05
CA GLY A 7 -13.46 19.24 -8.30
C GLY A 7 -14.21 20.14 -7.33
N LYS A 8 -13.50 20.98 -6.58
CA LYS A 8 -14.13 21.96 -5.67
C LYS A 8 -14.98 22.99 -6.41
N THR A 9 -14.47 23.52 -7.52
CA THR A 9 -15.21 24.50 -8.34
C THR A 9 -16.51 23.91 -8.92
N ASN A 10 -16.48 22.66 -9.36
CA ASN A 10 -17.63 21.98 -9.95
C ASN A 10 -18.47 21.20 -8.92
N LYS A 11 -18.11 21.23 -7.64
CA LYS A 11 -18.78 20.51 -6.54
C LYS A 11 -18.87 19.00 -6.76
N ILE A 12 -17.84 18.41 -7.34
CA ILE A 12 -17.69 16.95 -7.54
C ILE A 12 -16.35 16.47 -6.97
N SER A 13 -16.26 15.18 -6.61
CA SER A 13 -15.01 14.59 -6.14
C SER A 13 -14.06 14.30 -7.29
N VAL A 14 -12.75 14.15 -6.97
CA VAL A 14 -11.75 13.67 -7.94
C VAL A 14 -12.14 12.29 -8.47
N MET A 15 -12.62 11.42 -7.60
CA MET A 15 -13.11 10.10 -7.96
C MET A 15 -14.22 10.16 -9.01
N GLN A 16 -15.18 11.06 -8.84
CA GLN A 16 -16.26 11.26 -9.84
C GLN A 16 -15.70 11.73 -11.19
N MET A 17 -14.70 12.63 -11.19
CA MET A 17 -14.01 13.05 -12.42
C MET A 17 -13.21 11.93 -13.09
N LEU A 18 -12.80 10.91 -12.35
CA LEU A 18 -12.10 9.73 -12.86
C LEU A 18 -13.05 8.65 -13.41
N GLY A 19 -14.36 8.81 -13.26
CA GLY A 19 -15.37 7.87 -13.76
C GLY A 19 -16.35 7.37 -12.69
N GLY A 20 -16.17 7.79 -11.45
CA GLY A 20 -17.00 7.37 -10.31
C GLY A 20 -16.39 6.27 -9.47
N ALA A 21 -17.02 5.96 -8.33
CA ALA A 21 -16.63 4.87 -7.48
C ALA A 21 -17.04 3.53 -8.10
N VAL A 22 -16.09 2.62 -8.20
CA VAL A 22 -16.32 1.22 -8.60
C VAL A 22 -16.34 0.27 -7.41
N HIS A 23 -16.04 0.77 -6.22
CA HIS A 23 -16.07 0.06 -4.94
C HIS A 23 -16.93 0.82 -3.94
N ASN A 24 -17.72 0.12 -3.12
CA ASN A 24 -18.44 0.72 -1.99
C ASN A 24 -17.55 0.87 -0.75
N SER A 25 -16.59 -0.01 -0.61
CA SER A 25 -15.55 0.02 0.44
C SER A 25 -14.30 -0.70 -0.05
N LEU A 26 -13.14 -0.30 0.47
CA LEU A 26 -11.87 -0.95 0.17
C LEU A 26 -11.17 -1.40 1.46
N PRO A 27 -10.55 -2.59 1.47
CA PRO A 27 -9.68 -3.00 2.56
C PRO A 27 -8.52 -2.02 2.72
N CYS A 28 -8.10 -1.82 3.96
CA CYS A 28 -6.94 -0.99 4.27
C CYS A 28 -6.05 -1.66 5.32
N TYR A 29 -4.80 -1.22 5.37
CA TYR A 29 -3.85 -1.69 6.36
C TYR A 29 -3.14 -0.53 7.04
N ALA A 30 -2.75 -0.74 8.31
CA ALA A 30 -1.89 0.19 9.03
C ALA A 30 -0.43 -0.04 8.63
N SER A 31 0.20 0.97 8.03
CA SER A 31 1.61 0.94 7.65
C SER A 31 2.45 1.42 8.82
N LEU A 32 3.02 0.47 9.60
CA LEU A 32 3.80 0.76 10.80
C LEU A 32 5.18 1.29 10.42
N PRO A 33 5.71 2.31 11.11
CA PRO A 33 7.10 2.71 10.92
C PRO A 33 8.06 1.61 11.40
N PRO A 34 9.35 1.64 11.03
CA PRO A 34 10.34 0.70 11.55
C PRO A 34 10.52 0.90 13.06
N LEU A 35 10.04 -0.04 13.87
CA LEU A 35 10.02 0.03 15.33
C LEU A 35 11.20 -0.69 15.98
N ARG A 36 11.72 -1.75 15.34
CA ARG A 36 12.88 -2.55 15.77
C ARG A 36 12.82 -3.04 17.22
N ASN A 37 11.60 -3.19 17.75
CA ASN A 37 11.37 -3.59 19.14
C ASN A 37 10.09 -4.43 19.24
N THR A 38 10.22 -5.62 19.80
CA THR A 38 9.11 -6.58 19.94
C THR A 38 7.89 -5.99 20.67
N ASN A 39 8.11 -5.35 21.81
CA ASN A 39 7.02 -4.84 22.61
C ASN A 39 6.31 -3.66 21.93
N LEU A 40 7.07 -2.80 21.24
CA LEU A 40 6.51 -1.69 20.48
C LEU A 40 5.68 -2.23 19.30
N ILE A 41 6.19 -3.21 18.54
CA ILE A 41 5.47 -3.81 17.42
C ILE A 41 4.15 -4.44 17.88
N ILE A 42 4.16 -5.21 18.97
CA ILE A 42 2.95 -5.80 19.54
C ILE A 42 1.96 -4.69 19.99
N ASN A 43 2.44 -3.69 20.71
CA ASN A 43 1.59 -2.64 21.25
C ASN A 43 0.99 -1.76 20.14
N GLU A 44 1.77 -1.40 19.12
CA GLU A 44 1.27 -0.62 17.99
C GLU A 44 0.31 -1.44 17.12
N THR A 45 0.55 -2.74 16.95
CA THR A 45 -0.40 -3.65 16.29
C THR A 45 -1.72 -3.74 17.07
N LYS A 46 -1.67 -3.90 18.41
CA LYS A 46 -2.88 -3.86 19.26
C LYS A 46 -3.63 -2.54 19.12
N ARG A 47 -2.90 -1.44 19.08
CA ARG A 47 -3.49 -0.10 18.87
C ARG A 47 -4.14 0.02 17.49
N ALA A 48 -3.51 -0.48 16.44
CA ALA A 48 -4.07 -0.51 15.09
C ALA A 48 -5.37 -1.33 15.03
N ILE A 49 -5.36 -2.53 15.61
CA ILE A 49 -6.56 -3.39 15.69
C ILE A 49 -7.69 -2.67 16.45
N LYS A 50 -7.38 -2.02 17.57
CA LYS A 50 -8.37 -1.23 18.33
C LYS A 50 -8.93 -0.05 17.53
N SER A 51 -8.16 0.48 16.57
CA SER A 51 -8.57 1.54 15.65
C SER A 51 -9.33 1.01 14.41
N GLY A 52 -9.69 -0.27 14.38
CA GLY A 52 -10.52 -0.88 13.34
C GLY A 52 -9.76 -1.60 12.23
N PHE A 53 -8.42 -1.67 12.25
CA PHE A 53 -7.64 -2.40 11.27
C PHE A 53 -7.65 -3.91 11.55
N ASN A 54 -7.56 -4.70 10.49
CA ASN A 54 -7.31 -6.15 10.53
C ASN A 54 -6.08 -6.58 9.73
N ALA A 55 -5.30 -5.59 9.28
CA ALA A 55 -4.09 -5.76 8.51
C ALA A 55 -3.03 -4.74 8.92
N VAL A 56 -1.77 -5.17 8.96
CA VAL A 56 -0.61 -4.30 9.25
C VAL A 56 0.51 -4.58 8.26
N LYS A 57 1.25 -3.52 7.87
CA LYS A 57 2.50 -3.64 7.14
C LYS A 57 3.66 -3.34 8.11
N LEU A 58 4.61 -4.26 8.18
CA LEU A 58 5.84 -4.12 8.94
C LEU A 58 6.94 -3.60 8.04
N HIS A 59 7.70 -2.60 8.52
CA HIS A 59 8.97 -2.18 7.92
C HIS A 59 10.14 -2.77 8.73
N GLU A 60 10.18 -4.10 8.79
CA GLU A 60 11.13 -4.83 9.61
C GLU A 60 11.83 -5.92 8.79
N VAL A 61 13.14 -5.98 8.91
CA VAL A 61 13.97 -6.96 8.18
C VAL A 61 14.15 -8.28 8.93
N GLU A 62 13.99 -8.27 10.26
CA GLU A 62 14.16 -9.49 11.06
C GLU A 62 12.85 -10.30 11.11
N ILE A 63 12.92 -11.52 10.63
CA ILE A 63 11.78 -12.46 10.53
C ILE A 63 11.12 -12.74 11.88
N LYS A 64 11.89 -12.62 12.98
CA LYS A 64 11.34 -12.79 14.33
C LYS A 64 10.10 -11.94 14.60
N TYR A 65 10.01 -10.73 14.02
CA TYR A 65 8.86 -9.84 14.24
C TYR A 65 7.60 -10.36 13.55
N VAL A 66 7.74 -10.96 12.37
CA VAL A 66 6.63 -11.65 11.68
C VAL A 66 6.14 -12.84 12.49
N SER A 67 7.08 -13.68 12.95
CA SER A 67 6.81 -14.85 13.81
C SER A 67 6.08 -14.45 15.08
N ILE A 68 6.52 -13.39 15.76
CA ILE A 68 5.90 -12.88 16.98
C ILE A 68 4.48 -12.40 16.74
N LEU A 69 4.25 -11.61 15.69
CA LEU A 69 2.89 -11.15 15.37
C LEU A 69 1.97 -12.32 15.02
N ARG A 70 2.45 -13.29 14.25
CA ARG A 70 1.65 -14.48 13.91
C ARG A 70 1.28 -15.29 15.15
N LYS A 71 2.21 -15.43 16.09
CA LYS A 71 1.96 -16.11 17.36
C LYS A 71 0.97 -15.35 18.25
N GLU A 72 1.09 -14.02 18.34
CA GLU A 72 0.26 -13.19 19.23
C GLU A 72 -1.16 -13.01 18.69
N PHE A 73 -1.35 -12.83 17.37
CA PHE A 73 -2.61 -12.41 16.77
C PHE A 73 -3.27 -13.50 15.90
N GLY A 74 -2.62 -14.65 15.69
CA GLY A 74 -3.17 -15.73 14.88
C GLY A 74 -3.30 -15.41 13.40
N GLU A 75 -4.00 -16.25 12.65
CA GLU A 75 -4.17 -16.16 11.19
C GLU A 75 -5.16 -15.08 10.74
N SER A 76 -5.98 -14.55 11.64
CA SER A 76 -6.95 -13.50 11.32
C SER A 76 -6.30 -12.16 10.96
N LEU A 77 -5.12 -11.86 11.56
CA LEU A 77 -4.35 -10.68 11.20
C LEU A 77 -3.65 -10.88 9.86
N LYS A 78 -3.91 -9.99 8.90
CA LYS A 78 -3.13 -9.93 7.66
C LYS A 78 -1.82 -9.19 7.91
N ILE A 79 -0.70 -9.82 7.58
CA ILE A 79 0.65 -9.27 7.79
C ILE A 79 1.29 -9.06 6.42
N MET A 80 1.68 -7.84 6.12
CA MET A 80 2.50 -7.44 5.00
C MET A 80 3.90 -7.13 5.50
N VAL A 81 4.93 -7.40 4.70
CA VAL A 81 6.32 -7.14 5.10
C VAL A 81 7.01 -6.37 3.99
N ASP A 82 7.47 -5.18 4.33
CA ASP A 82 8.27 -4.31 3.48
C ASP A 82 9.69 -4.22 4.05
N VAL A 83 10.66 -4.53 3.22
CA VAL A 83 12.07 -4.48 3.61
C VAL A 83 12.86 -3.38 2.88
N ASN A 84 12.18 -2.57 2.06
CA ASN A 84 12.74 -1.43 1.33
C ASN A 84 14.10 -1.76 0.66
N GLY A 85 14.16 -2.85 -0.08
CA GLY A 85 15.36 -3.29 -0.78
C GLY A 85 16.55 -3.64 0.14
N HIS A 86 16.28 -4.13 1.34
CA HIS A 86 17.34 -4.42 2.31
C HIS A 86 18.29 -5.52 1.86
N TYR A 87 17.77 -6.59 1.26
CA TYR A 87 18.52 -7.81 0.96
C TYR A 87 19.20 -7.81 -0.41
N ASN A 88 20.26 -8.60 -0.56
CA ASN A 88 20.65 -9.13 -1.87
C ASN A 88 19.77 -10.33 -2.24
N LEU A 89 19.89 -10.83 -3.47
CA LEU A 89 19.03 -11.92 -3.99
C LEU A 89 19.09 -13.19 -3.09
N ILE A 90 20.29 -13.60 -2.66
CA ILE A 90 20.45 -14.83 -1.84
C ILE A 90 19.79 -14.65 -0.47
N GLU A 91 20.01 -13.52 0.15
CA GLU A 91 19.40 -13.16 1.44
C GLU A 91 17.88 -13.08 1.34
N ALA A 92 17.35 -12.42 0.29
CA ALA A 92 15.92 -12.30 0.03
C ALA A 92 15.24 -13.66 -0.18
N LEU A 93 15.89 -14.58 -0.92
CA LEU A 93 15.40 -15.95 -1.09
C LEU A 93 15.36 -16.72 0.22
N LYS A 94 16.38 -16.57 1.07
CA LYS A 94 16.42 -17.20 2.40
C LYS A 94 15.35 -16.62 3.32
N ALA A 95 15.26 -15.29 3.40
CA ALA A 95 14.26 -14.58 4.19
C ALA A 95 12.83 -14.92 3.75
N GLY A 96 12.56 -14.89 2.44
CA GLY A 96 11.25 -15.22 1.89
C GLY A 96 10.83 -16.66 2.19
N LYS A 97 11.72 -17.65 2.06
CA LYS A 97 11.42 -19.04 2.44
C LYS A 97 11.02 -19.18 3.92
N GLU A 98 11.67 -18.43 4.81
CA GLU A 98 11.30 -18.41 6.23
C GLU A 98 9.98 -17.70 6.47
N MET A 99 9.75 -16.53 5.82
CA MET A 99 8.50 -15.75 5.92
C MET A 99 7.29 -16.52 5.37
N ALA A 100 7.49 -17.39 4.38
CA ALA A 100 6.42 -18.22 3.80
C ALA A 100 5.73 -19.11 4.85
N LYS A 101 6.43 -19.47 5.93
CA LYS A 101 5.88 -20.27 7.04
C LYS A 101 4.82 -19.54 7.87
N TYR A 102 4.74 -18.22 7.72
CA TYR A 102 3.87 -17.34 8.52
C TYR A 102 2.69 -16.78 7.74
N ASN A 103 2.40 -17.28 6.54
CA ASN A 103 1.25 -16.87 5.73
C ASN A 103 1.13 -15.35 5.61
N ILE A 104 2.23 -14.67 5.22
CA ILE A 104 2.21 -13.23 4.98
C ILE A 104 1.45 -12.89 3.70
N THR A 105 0.81 -11.73 3.68
CA THR A 105 -0.02 -11.28 2.55
C THR A 105 0.83 -10.95 1.34
N TRP A 106 1.97 -10.27 1.54
CA TRP A 106 2.99 -10.04 0.53
C TRP A 106 4.37 -9.76 1.12
N PHE A 107 5.38 -9.92 0.28
CA PHE A 107 6.75 -9.50 0.51
C PHE A 107 7.04 -8.32 -0.43
N GLU A 108 7.25 -7.14 0.15
CA GLU A 108 7.39 -5.87 -0.55
C GLU A 108 8.85 -5.49 -0.71
N GLU A 109 9.21 -5.05 -1.93
CA GLU A 109 10.55 -4.59 -2.31
C GLU A 109 11.70 -5.44 -1.74
N PRO A 110 11.72 -6.75 -2.00
CA PRO A 110 12.54 -7.70 -1.26
C PRO A 110 14.05 -7.56 -1.50
N VAL A 111 14.48 -6.90 -2.59
CA VAL A 111 15.88 -6.96 -3.04
C VAL A 111 16.41 -5.61 -3.51
N ARG A 112 17.71 -5.41 -3.38
CA ARG A 112 18.46 -4.27 -3.94
C ARG A 112 19.29 -4.71 -5.15
N PRO A 113 19.27 -3.92 -6.26
CA PRO A 113 18.49 -2.71 -6.48
C PRO A 113 16.97 -2.97 -6.53
N MET A 114 16.16 -2.06 -5.98
CA MET A 114 14.69 -2.22 -5.89
C MET A 114 14.00 -2.28 -7.26
N ARG A 115 14.69 -1.96 -8.34
CA ARG A 115 14.23 -2.04 -9.74
C ARG A 115 14.88 -3.20 -10.51
N ASP A 116 15.45 -4.17 -9.82
CA ASP A 116 15.89 -5.45 -10.40
C ASP A 116 14.67 -6.37 -10.53
N HIS A 117 13.90 -6.15 -11.60
CA HIS A 117 12.64 -6.85 -11.83
C HIS A 117 12.83 -8.37 -11.99
N ASP A 118 13.97 -8.81 -12.53
CA ASP A 118 14.27 -10.23 -12.70
C ASP A 118 14.52 -10.90 -11.34
N ALA A 119 15.30 -10.27 -10.46
CA ALA A 119 15.52 -10.75 -9.11
C ALA A 119 14.21 -10.77 -8.29
N ILE A 120 13.39 -9.73 -8.39
CA ILE A 120 12.08 -9.67 -7.72
C ILE A 120 11.18 -10.82 -8.17
N LYS A 121 11.10 -11.08 -9.48
CA LYS A 121 10.36 -12.19 -10.06
C LYS A 121 10.87 -13.55 -9.56
N GLU A 122 12.18 -13.75 -9.57
CA GLU A 122 12.81 -14.99 -9.07
C GLU A 122 12.44 -15.26 -7.62
N ILE A 123 12.46 -14.23 -6.77
CA ILE A 123 12.07 -14.32 -5.36
C ILE A 123 10.61 -14.79 -5.24
N GLY A 124 9.68 -14.17 -5.96
CA GLY A 124 8.27 -14.55 -5.93
C GLY A 124 8.05 -16.01 -6.33
N ILE A 125 8.66 -16.45 -7.43
CA ILE A 125 8.57 -17.84 -7.92
C ILE A 125 9.12 -18.84 -6.92
N LYS A 126 10.32 -18.57 -6.37
CA LYS A 126 11.02 -19.53 -5.50
C LYS A 126 10.49 -19.56 -4.06
N THR A 127 9.92 -18.48 -3.57
CA THR A 127 9.35 -18.40 -2.22
C THR A 127 7.86 -18.70 -2.19
N LYS A 128 7.18 -18.56 -3.31
CA LYS A 128 5.71 -18.66 -3.46
C LYS A 128 4.94 -17.64 -2.62
N ILE A 129 5.60 -16.56 -2.21
CA ILE A 129 4.95 -15.43 -1.55
C ILE A 129 4.50 -14.44 -2.62
N PRO A 130 3.29 -13.87 -2.55
CA PRO A 130 2.91 -12.76 -3.40
C PRO A 130 3.87 -11.59 -3.23
N ILE A 131 4.34 -11.03 -4.35
CA ILE A 131 5.26 -9.89 -4.35
C ILE A 131 4.48 -8.59 -4.53
N ALA A 132 4.87 -7.58 -3.79
CA ALA A 132 4.43 -6.21 -3.96
C ALA A 132 5.64 -5.31 -4.30
N ALA A 133 5.50 -4.46 -5.29
CA ALA A 133 6.50 -3.45 -5.65
C ALA A 133 5.89 -2.38 -6.57
N GLY A 134 6.63 -1.28 -6.76
CA GLY A 134 6.25 -0.21 -7.68
C GLY A 134 6.37 1.19 -7.11
N GLU A 135 6.61 1.35 -5.82
CA GLU A 135 6.79 2.68 -5.20
C GLU A 135 8.04 3.41 -5.71
N ASN A 136 9.01 2.67 -6.25
CA ASN A 136 10.24 3.18 -6.84
C ASN A 136 10.23 3.20 -8.37
N GLU A 137 9.04 3.08 -8.98
CA GLU A 137 8.81 3.32 -10.41
C GLU A 137 8.22 4.73 -10.62
N TYR A 138 8.67 5.42 -11.68
CA TYR A 138 8.34 6.84 -11.88
C TYR A 138 7.56 7.13 -13.14
N SER A 139 7.66 6.29 -14.16
CA SER A 139 7.01 6.49 -15.44
C SER A 139 6.12 5.33 -15.84
N ILE A 140 5.16 5.59 -16.73
CA ILE A 140 4.29 4.53 -17.29
C ILE A 140 5.11 3.41 -17.97
N ASN A 141 6.26 3.75 -18.55
CA ASN A 141 7.15 2.77 -19.16
C ASN A 141 7.86 1.89 -18.12
N ASP A 142 8.15 2.43 -16.94
CA ASP A 142 8.74 1.64 -15.86
C ASP A 142 7.70 0.63 -15.34
N PHE A 143 6.46 1.07 -15.10
CA PHE A 143 5.37 0.18 -14.72
C PHE A 143 5.10 -0.89 -15.79
N LYS A 144 5.12 -0.50 -17.06
CA LYS A 144 4.97 -1.48 -18.15
C LYS A 144 6.06 -2.57 -18.09
N LYS A 145 7.33 -2.19 -17.89
CA LYS A 145 8.43 -3.17 -17.76
C LYS A 145 8.23 -4.11 -16.57
N LEU A 146 7.82 -3.56 -15.41
CA LEU A 146 7.53 -4.34 -14.22
C LEU A 146 6.40 -5.35 -14.48
N LEU A 147 5.38 -4.97 -15.24
CA LEU A 147 4.22 -5.81 -15.58
C LEU A 147 4.49 -6.80 -16.71
N ASP A 148 5.25 -6.43 -17.74
CA ASP A 148 5.65 -7.33 -18.84
C ASP A 148 6.36 -8.58 -18.32
N ASN A 149 7.08 -8.47 -17.24
CA ASN A 149 7.81 -9.56 -16.61
C ASN A 149 6.94 -10.43 -15.67
N ASN A 150 5.66 -10.11 -15.47
CA ASN A 150 4.83 -10.77 -14.46
C ASN A 150 5.51 -10.82 -13.07
N THR A 151 6.13 -9.72 -12.69
CA THR A 151 7.01 -9.65 -11.53
C THR A 151 6.23 -9.53 -10.22
N VAL A 152 5.08 -8.86 -10.24
CA VAL A 152 4.32 -8.52 -9.03
C VAL A 152 2.89 -9.05 -9.04
N THR A 153 2.40 -9.39 -7.85
CA THR A 153 0.98 -9.67 -7.60
C THR A 153 0.24 -8.38 -7.25
N TYR A 154 0.92 -7.48 -6.52
CA TYR A 154 0.40 -6.19 -6.08
C TYR A 154 1.26 -5.06 -6.62
N LEU A 155 0.68 -4.23 -7.47
CA LEU A 155 1.34 -3.04 -8.01
C LEU A 155 1.13 -1.86 -7.06
N GLN A 156 2.23 -1.18 -6.67
CA GLN A 156 2.22 -0.14 -5.64
C GLN A 156 2.76 1.22 -6.12
N PRO A 157 2.10 1.87 -7.08
CA PRO A 157 2.55 3.20 -7.53
C PRO A 157 2.33 4.25 -6.44
N GLU A 158 3.31 5.11 -6.24
CA GLU A 158 3.21 6.28 -5.36
C GLU A 158 2.75 7.51 -6.14
N ILE A 159 1.56 8.03 -5.83
CA ILE A 159 0.91 9.09 -6.61
C ILE A 159 1.74 10.38 -6.68
N THR A 160 2.56 10.65 -5.67
CA THR A 160 3.43 11.83 -5.63
C THR A 160 4.70 11.66 -6.45
N LYS A 161 5.13 10.44 -6.72
CA LYS A 161 6.33 10.13 -7.51
C LYS A 161 6.03 10.01 -9.01
N ILE A 162 4.86 9.51 -9.38
CA ILE A 162 4.46 9.21 -10.76
C ILE A 162 3.96 10.43 -11.57
N GLY A 163 3.81 11.59 -10.94
CA GLY A 163 3.30 12.81 -11.58
C GLY A 163 1.81 13.09 -11.30
N GLY A 164 1.26 12.52 -10.22
CA GLY A 164 -0.07 12.82 -9.70
C GLY A 164 -1.23 12.09 -10.40
N ILE A 165 -2.45 12.61 -10.22
CA ILE A 165 -3.70 11.96 -10.62
C ILE A 165 -3.78 11.69 -12.13
N THR A 166 -3.25 12.59 -12.96
CA THR A 166 -3.25 12.39 -14.42
C THR A 166 -2.43 11.17 -14.85
N ALA A 167 -1.27 10.94 -14.22
CA ALA A 167 -0.46 9.75 -14.47
C ALA A 167 -1.12 8.50 -13.85
N ALA A 168 -1.67 8.62 -12.64
CA ALA A 168 -2.39 7.56 -11.96
C ALA A 168 -3.54 6.98 -12.81
N LYS A 169 -4.32 7.82 -13.48
CA LYS A 169 -5.35 7.39 -14.43
C LYS A 169 -4.81 6.51 -15.56
N ARG A 170 -3.60 6.80 -16.07
CA ARG A 170 -2.96 5.97 -17.12
C ARG A 170 -2.52 4.61 -16.57
N ILE A 171 -2.04 4.58 -15.31
CA ILE A 171 -1.64 3.35 -14.63
C ILE A 171 -2.86 2.46 -14.36
N THR A 172 -4.04 3.04 -14.07
CA THR A 172 -5.29 2.25 -13.97
C THR A 172 -5.50 1.39 -15.22
N GLY A 173 -5.37 1.95 -16.42
CA GLY A 173 -5.51 1.19 -17.66
C GLY A 173 -4.47 0.07 -17.80
N LEU A 174 -3.24 0.25 -17.31
CA LEU A 174 -2.25 -0.84 -17.28
C LEU A 174 -2.68 -1.94 -16.31
N THR A 175 -3.17 -1.59 -15.11
CA THR A 175 -3.59 -2.62 -14.12
C THR A 175 -4.73 -3.47 -14.64
N GLU A 176 -5.66 -2.89 -15.40
CA GLU A 176 -6.75 -3.61 -16.06
C GLU A 176 -6.23 -4.50 -17.18
N LEU A 177 -5.36 -3.98 -18.06
CA LEU A 177 -4.78 -4.73 -19.19
C LEU A 177 -3.99 -5.97 -18.73
N TYR A 178 -3.20 -5.82 -17.66
CA TYR A 178 -2.37 -6.90 -17.11
C TYR A 178 -3.06 -7.71 -16.02
N ASN A 179 -4.31 -7.39 -15.66
CA ASN A 179 -5.08 -8.04 -14.59
C ASN A 179 -4.29 -8.14 -13.28
N VAL A 180 -3.64 -7.06 -12.87
CA VAL A 180 -2.81 -6.99 -11.67
C VAL A 180 -3.49 -6.16 -10.58
N ALA A 181 -3.39 -6.58 -9.33
CA ALA A 181 -3.97 -5.87 -8.20
C ALA A 181 -3.28 -4.52 -7.97
N LEU A 182 -4.06 -3.44 -7.89
CA LEU A 182 -3.56 -2.09 -7.55
C LEU A 182 -3.66 -1.86 -6.04
N CYS A 183 -2.54 -1.48 -5.43
CA CYS A 183 -2.43 -1.14 -4.02
C CYS A 183 -1.54 0.12 -3.90
N PRO A 184 -2.07 1.34 -4.12
CA PRO A 184 -1.26 2.53 -4.13
C PRO A 184 -0.42 2.67 -2.86
N HIS A 185 0.91 2.80 -3.03
CA HIS A 185 1.80 3.14 -1.94
C HIS A 185 1.47 4.53 -1.42
N ASN A 186 1.46 4.70 -0.11
CA ASN A 186 1.33 6.01 0.51
C ASN A 186 1.87 6.03 1.94
N PHE A 187 3.01 6.66 2.15
CA PHE A 187 3.56 6.90 3.48
C PHE A 187 3.47 8.38 3.89
N SER A 188 2.40 9.05 3.45
CA SER A 188 2.12 10.47 3.72
C SER A 188 0.69 10.65 4.16
N ILE A 189 0.42 11.77 4.85
CA ILE A 189 -0.91 12.20 5.27
C ILE A 189 -1.41 13.37 4.39
N GLY A 190 -2.65 13.76 4.56
CA GLY A 190 -3.23 14.91 3.85
C GLY A 190 -3.42 14.67 2.36
N PRO A 191 -3.05 15.63 1.47
CA PRO A 191 -3.39 15.58 0.05
C PRO A 191 -2.91 14.33 -0.69
N SER A 192 -1.75 13.79 -0.35
CA SER A 192 -1.24 12.55 -0.96
C SER A 192 -2.12 11.36 -0.63
N LEU A 193 -2.44 11.15 0.66
CA LEU A 193 -3.30 10.07 1.09
C LEU A 193 -4.68 10.15 0.41
N TYR A 194 -5.31 11.32 0.44
CA TYR A 194 -6.65 11.48 -0.14
C TYR A 194 -6.64 11.38 -1.66
N ALA A 195 -5.58 11.80 -2.34
CA ALA A 195 -5.43 11.57 -3.78
C ALA A 195 -5.33 10.08 -4.10
N SER A 196 -4.55 9.31 -3.32
CA SER A 196 -4.45 7.85 -3.44
C SER A 196 -5.78 7.15 -3.17
N ILE A 197 -6.53 7.58 -2.14
CA ILE A 197 -7.87 7.07 -1.83
C ILE A 197 -8.84 7.34 -2.98
N GLN A 198 -8.93 8.59 -3.46
CA GLN A 198 -9.82 8.97 -4.57
C GLN A 198 -9.51 8.15 -5.84
N TRP A 199 -8.23 7.95 -6.13
CA TRP A 199 -7.77 7.13 -7.24
C TRP A 199 -8.14 5.66 -7.05
N ALA A 200 -7.86 5.09 -5.88
CA ALA A 200 -8.15 3.69 -5.60
C ALA A 200 -9.63 3.37 -5.74
N PHE A 201 -10.53 4.22 -5.24
CA PHE A 201 -11.97 4.01 -5.38
C PHE A 201 -12.47 4.09 -6.82
N ALA A 202 -11.79 4.83 -7.69
CA ALA A 202 -12.10 4.91 -9.12
C ALA A 202 -11.43 3.82 -9.98
N SER A 203 -10.60 2.95 -9.38
CA SER A 203 -9.80 1.96 -10.12
C SER A 203 -10.32 0.55 -9.86
N PRO A 204 -10.80 -0.19 -10.90
CA PRO A 204 -11.42 -1.51 -10.73
C PRO A 204 -10.49 -2.57 -10.12
N MET A 205 -9.19 -2.45 -10.36
CA MET A 205 -8.18 -3.38 -9.89
C MET A 205 -7.69 -3.11 -8.47
N SER A 206 -8.20 -2.07 -7.80
CA SER A 206 -7.81 -1.75 -6.42
C SER A 206 -8.19 -2.87 -5.44
N ARG A 207 -7.25 -3.19 -4.53
CA ARG A 207 -7.43 -4.26 -3.54
C ARG A 207 -7.15 -3.81 -2.12
N TRP A 208 -6.18 -2.91 -1.91
CA TRP A 208 -5.78 -2.42 -0.60
C TRP A 208 -5.47 -0.93 -0.66
N ILE A 209 -5.72 -0.25 0.46
CA ILE A 209 -5.30 1.14 0.68
C ILE A 209 -4.32 1.17 1.84
N GLU A 210 -3.18 1.79 1.61
CA GLU A 210 -2.19 2.06 2.63
C GLU A 210 -2.57 3.27 3.47
N ILE A 211 -2.63 3.08 4.79
CA ILE A 211 -2.84 4.16 5.75
C ILE A 211 -1.60 4.27 6.62
N PRO A 212 -0.87 5.39 6.58
CA PRO A 212 0.28 5.60 7.45
C PRO A 212 -0.12 5.50 8.92
N TRP A 213 0.59 4.67 9.67
CA TRP A 213 0.36 4.56 11.11
C TRP A 213 1.17 5.61 11.85
N VAL A 214 0.47 6.55 12.45
CA VAL A 214 1.10 7.72 13.08
C VAL A 214 1.25 7.54 14.59
N PRO A 215 2.30 8.12 15.19
CA PRO A 215 2.49 8.12 16.64
C PRO A 215 1.29 8.71 17.37
N LYS A 216 1.04 8.23 18.61
CA LYS A 216 -0.12 8.63 19.42
C LYS A 216 -0.24 10.14 19.67
N ASN A 217 0.90 10.83 19.74
CA ASN A 217 0.96 12.27 20.05
C ASN A 217 1.20 13.12 18.79
N PHE A 218 1.00 12.56 17.60
CA PHE A 218 1.18 13.29 16.36
C PHE A 218 0.03 14.29 16.18
N ASN A 219 0.37 15.58 16.02
CA ASN A 219 -0.61 16.64 15.84
C ASN A 219 -0.83 16.95 14.35
N PHE A 220 -2.04 16.72 13.86
CA PHE A 220 -2.45 16.95 12.48
C PHE A 220 -2.99 18.37 12.26
N ASN A 221 -2.25 19.40 12.66
CA ASN A 221 -2.74 20.80 12.63
C ASN A 221 -3.18 21.33 11.26
N PHE A 222 -2.81 20.66 10.16
CA PHE A 222 -3.07 21.15 8.79
C PHE A 222 -4.16 20.40 8.04
N TYR A 223 -4.45 19.13 8.40
CA TYR A 223 -5.42 18.30 7.68
C TYR A 223 -6.18 17.43 8.69
N ASN A 224 -7.43 17.70 8.84
CA ASN A 224 -8.23 17.29 9.99
C ASN A 224 -8.58 15.82 10.09
N SER A 225 -8.05 14.88 9.32
CA SER A 225 -8.33 13.48 9.65
C SER A 225 -7.62 12.45 8.77
N LEU A 226 -7.30 11.32 9.38
CA LEU A 226 -7.24 10.03 8.72
C LEU A 226 -8.67 9.57 8.39
N PRO A 227 -8.87 8.78 7.34
CA PRO A 227 -10.19 8.21 7.05
C PRO A 227 -10.64 7.32 8.22
N GLU A 228 -11.94 7.26 8.47
CA GLU A 228 -12.53 6.34 9.45
C GLU A 228 -12.42 4.90 8.93
N ILE A 229 -11.99 4.01 9.85
CA ILE A 229 -11.77 2.60 9.52
C ILE A 229 -12.79 1.75 10.27
N HIS A 230 -13.52 0.94 9.51
CA HIS A 230 -14.53 0.03 10.03
C HIS A 230 -14.26 -1.39 9.54
N ASN A 231 -13.99 -2.30 10.48
CA ASN A 231 -13.71 -3.71 10.15
C ASN A 231 -12.63 -3.91 9.07
N GLY A 232 -11.53 -3.17 9.16
CA GLY A 232 -10.39 -3.24 8.24
C GLY A 232 -10.65 -2.60 6.87
N LYS A 233 -11.69 -1.78 6.72
CA LYS A 233 -12.06 -1.12 5.46
C LYS A 233 -12.29 0.36 5.67
N ILE A 234 -12.13 1.11 4.60
CA ILE A 234 -12.64 2.47 4.46
C ILE A 234 -13.81 2.49 3.46
N ASN A 235 -14.76 3.37 3.71
CA ASN A 235 -15.90 3.60 2.80
C ASN A 235 -15.55 4.64 1.76
N VAL A 236 -16.38 4.75 0.72
CA VAL A 236 -16.28 5.80 -0.30
C VAL A 236 -16.14 7.16 0.36
N PRO A 237 -15.08 7.92 0.05
CA PRO A 237 -14.89 9.23 0.62
C PRO A 237 -15.95 10.23 0.13
N ASN A 238 -16.41 11.08 1.04
CA ASN A 238 -17.32 12.16 0.75
C ASN A 238 -16.57 13.47 0.51
N GLY A 239 -17.23 14.43 -0.17
CA GLY A 239 -16.74 15.80 -0.37
C GLY A 239 -16.27 16.07 -1.80
N HIS A 240 -15.98 17.35 -2.06
CA HIS A 240 -15.55 17.83 -3.37
C HIS A 240 -14.03 17.84 -3.50
N GLY A 241 -13.53 17.76 -4.72
CA GLY A 241 -12.10 17.65 -4.95
C GLY A 241 -11.53 16.38 -4.33
N LEU A 242 -10.50 16.52 -3.51
CA LEU A 242 -9.92 15.42 -2.72
C LEU A 242 -10.76 15.04 -1.49
N GLY A 243 -11.78 15.84 -1.12
CA GLY A 243 -12.54 15.64 0.11
C GLY A 243 -11.86 16.21 1.38
N LEU A 244 -10.79 16.96 1.22
CA LEU A 244 -10.12 17.67 2.31
C LEU A 244 -10.80 19.00 2.58
N LYS A 245 -11.03 19.30 3.87
CA LYS A 245 -11.56 20.60 4.35
C LYS A 245 -10.43 21.58 4.60
#